data_7856b203f01a4c1068e086642612a181
#
_entry.id   7856b203f01a4c1068e086642612a181
#
_cell.length_a   1.000
_cell.length_b   1.000
_cell.length_c   1.000
_cell.angle_alpha   90.00
_cell.angle_beta   90.00
_cell.angle_gamma   90.00
#
_symmetry.space_group_name_H-M   'P 1'
#
loop_
_entity.id
_entity.type
_entity.pdbx_description
1 polymer ?
#
loop_
_entity_poly.entity_id
_entity_poly.type
_entity_poly.pdbx_seq_one_letter_code
_entity_poly.pdbx_strand_id
1 'polypeptide(L)'
;SRWLLRRGIRHFSGVTQEMVDEFREHLMINRGWETGDRRGKRQTLQIVLILRTLQRLWEYREVLSVPLSFYPWQGANPRVVTGFQKHRGEENKTPVIPDDILAVMGKHAIRYIDIFSQDIIRLRTRLEDMRCERLALGLSRKRVQSEIDWHIFRRFTKNLALTPDPDTDQPWRKVWSAYSEFRHEERMLIAACYIVVAWLSGMRVSEILAIRDASVVSEKGPDGQPHLKVKSTLFKGIPEPQGRKETWVIVPPVANALKTIAAATIWYRSSPGDVIFRNSMGQPLKTGVINKYINLFRDHVTTLFPSYPVPPGE
;
A
#
# COMPACT_ATOMS: atom_id res chain seq x y z
N SER A 1 2.60 7.31 -28.64
CA SER A 1 3.79 6.57 -28.17
C SER A 1 5.04 7.22 -28.76
N ARG A 2 6.18 7.24 -28.04
CA ARG A 2 7.47 7.75 -28.55
C ARG A 2 7.92 7.03 -29.82
N TRP A 3 7.53 5.76 -29.98
CA TRP A 3 7.83 4.96 -31.16
C TRP A 3 7.16 5.50 -32.43
N LEU A 4 5.89 5.90 -32.35
CA LEU A 4 5.17 6.56 -33.45
C LEU A 4 5.77 7.94 -33.80
N LEU A 5 6.05 8.74 -32.75
CA LEU A 5 6.65 10.07 -32.95
C LEU A 5 8.00 10.02 -33.65
N ARG A 6 8.84 9.03 -33.38
CA ARG A 6 10.14 8.81 -34.05
C ARG A 6 9.97 8.48 -35.54
N ARG A 7 8.79 7.99 -35.95
CA ARG A 7 8.43 7.73 -37.35
C ARG A 7 7.65 8.88 -38.00
N GLY A 8 7.61 10.05 -37.35
CA GLY A 8 6.90 11.22 -37.81
C GLY A 8 5.38 11.15 -37.73
N ILE A 9 4.84 10.11 -37.09
CA ILE A 9 3.39 9.92 -36.95
C ILE A 9 2.90 10.68 -35.73
N ARG A 10 2.13 11.73 -35.94
CA ARG A 10 1.57 12.58 -34.89
C ARG A 10 0.12 12.28 -34.55
N HIS A 11 -0.62 11.62 -35.45
CA HIS A 11 -2.03 11.31 -35.28
C HIS A 11 -2.32 9.83 -35.51
N PHE A 12 -3.28 9.27 -34.80
CA PHE A 12 -3.65 7.86 -34.93
C PHE A 12 -4.27 7.52 -36.30
N SER A 13 -4.83 8.50 -37.01
CA SER A 13 -5.33 8.32 -38.39
C SER A 13 -4.25 7.95 -39.38
N GLY A 14 -2.99 8.26 -39.12
CA GLY A 14 -1.85 7.90 -39.97
C GLY A 14 -1.21 6.54 -39.64
N VAL A 15 -1.77 5.81 -38.70
CA VAL A 15 -1.29 4.46 -38.29
C VAL A 15 -1.89 3.42 -39.23
N THR A 16 -1.06 2.49 -39.71
CA THR A 16 -1.50 1.34 -40.55
C THR A 16 -1.36 0.03 -39.81
N GLN A 17 -1.95 -1.05 -40.36
CA GLN A 17 -1.81 -2.40 -39.76
C GLN A 17 -0.35 -2.86 -39.75
N GLU A 18 0.43 -2.57 -40.81
CA GLU A 18 1.86 -2.89 -40.88
C GLU A 18 2.63 -2.21 -39.74
N MET A 19 2.34 -0.94 -39.46
CA MET A 19 2.97 -0.21 -38.35
C MET A 19 2.63 -0.83 -36.98
N VAL A 20 1.42 -1.31 -36.81
CA VAL A 20 0.99 -1.98 -35.56
C VAL A 20 1.68 -3.35 -35.42
N ASP A 21 1.89 -4.06 -36.54
CA ASP A 21 2.65 -5.31 -36.54
C ASP A 21 4.14 -5.07 -36.26
N GLU A 22 4.76 -4.07 -36.88
CA GLU A 22 6.14 -3.67 -36.55
C GLU A 22 6.28 -3.24 -35.08
N PHE A 23 5.27 -2.54 -34.54
CA PHE A 23 5.28 -2.16 -33.12
C PHE A 23 5.19 -3.37 -32.20
N ARG A 24 4.37 -4.37 -32.56
CA ARG A 24 4.31 -5.65 -31.86
C ARG A 24 5.68 -6.33 -31.84
N GLU A 25 6.32 -6.46 -33.00
CA GLU A 25 7.65 -7.05 -33.15
C GLU A 25 8.70 -6.29 -32.33
N HIS A 26 8.68 -4.96 -32.41
CA HIS A 26 9.53 -4.11 -31.61
C HIS A 26 9.35 -4.37 -30.09
N LEU A 27 8.13 -4.54 -29.62
CA LEU A 27 7.86 -4.88 -28.21
C LEU A 27 8.35 -6.28 -27.85
N MET A 28 8.27 -7.23 -28.78
CA MET A 28 8.70 -8.60 -28.56
C MET A 28 10.24 -8.74 -28.52
N ILE A 29 10.94 -7.97 -29.37
CA ILE A 29 12.41 -7.99 -29.47
C ILE A 29 13.04 -7.11 -28.38
N ASN A 30 12.58 -5.88 -28.23
CA ASN A 30 13.18 -4.86 -27.36
C ASN A 30 12.47 -4.78 -26.00
N ARG A 31 12.36 -5.88 -25.30
CA ARG A 31 11.70 -5.95 -23.98
C ARG A 31 12.35 -5.00 -22.97
N GLY A 32 11.91 -3.74 -22.87
CA GLY A 32 12.29 -2.84 -21.76
C GLY A 32 12.98 -1.52 -22.09
N TRP A 33 13.30 -1.22 -23.34
CA TRP A 33 14.08 -0.02 -23.68
C TRP A 33 13.33 1.33 -23.44
N GLU A 34 12.01 1.34 -23.46
CA GLU A 34 11.22 2.58 -23.27
C GLU A 34 11.06 3.00 -21.80
N THR A 35 11.31 2.11 -20.85
CA THR A 35 11.07 2.36 -19.42
C THR A 35 12.32 2.75 -18.65
N GLY A 36 13.51 2.70 -19.28
CA GLY A 36 14.79 2.91 -18.59
C GLY A 36 15.07 1.86 -17.51
N ASP A 37 14.24 0.83 -17.41
CA ASP A 37 14.41 -0.24 -16.44
C ASP A 37 15.58 -1.15 -16.85
N ARG A 38 16.66 -1.08 -16.10
CA ARG A 38 17.85 -1.93 -16.26
C ARG A 38 17.59 -3.43 -16.08
N ARG A 39 16.38 -3.84 -15.64
CA ARG A 39 15.92 -5.23 -15.49
C ARG A 39 15.38 -5.86 -16.79
N GLY A 40 15.36 -5.14 -17.86
CA GLY A 40 15.58 -5.55 -19.25
C GLY A 40 14.54 -6.41 -19.95
N LYS A 41 13.48 -6.94 -19.36
CA LYS A 41 12.51 -7.77 -20.10
C LYS A 41 11.08 -7.49 -19.68
N ARG A 42 10.30 -6.84 -20.54
CA ARG A 42 8.84 -6.79 -20.36
C ARG A 42 8.31 -8.22 -20.33
N GLN A 43 7.52 -8.53 -19.33
CA GLN A 43 6.79 -9.80 -19.31
C GLN A 43 5.80 -9.83 -20.48
N THR A 44 5.62 -10.97 -21.10
CA THR A 44 4.70 -11.15 -22.25
C THR A 44 3.29 -10.61 -21.94
N LEU A 45 2.83 -10.73 -20.70
CA LEU A 45 1.55 -10.18 -20.27
C LEU A 45 1.48 -8.64 -20.41
N GLN A 46 2.58 -7.92 -20.17
CA GLN A 46 2.63 -6.46 -20.35
C GLN A 46 2.50 -6.09 -21.83
N ILE A 47 3.11 -6.87 -22.72
CA ILE A 47 2.95 -6.68 -24.17
C ILE A 47 1.49 -6.89 -24.56
N VAL A 48 0.87 -7.98 -24.12
CA VAL A 48 -0.57 -8.24 -24.34
C VAL A 48 -1.44 -7.06 -23.91
N LEU A 49 -1.16 -6.46 -22.75
CA LEU A 49 -1.91 -5.29 -22.24
C LEU A 49 -1.70 -4.05 -23.13
N ILE A 50 -0.47 -3.82 -23.63
CA ILE A 50 -0.16 -2.71 -24.54
C ILE A 50 -0.94 -2.90 -25.86
N LEU A 51 -0.92 -4.10 -26.43
CA LEU A 51 -1.64 -4.40 -27.66
C LEU A 51 -3.17 -4.28 -27.48
N ARG A 52 -3.69 -4.70 -26.32
CA ARG A 52 -5.12 -4.50 -25.98
C ARG A 52 -5.48 -3.01 -25.90
N THR A 53 -4.56 -2.14 -25.47
CA THR A 53 -4.80 -0.70 -25.47
C THR A 53 -4.96 -0.15 -26.89
N LEU A 54 -4.23 -0.66 -27.88
CA LEU A 54 -4.42 -0.28 -29.28
C LEU A 54 -5.80 -0.68 -29.80
N GLN A 55 -6.28 -1.87 -29.46
CA GLN A 55 -7.64 -2.29 -29.81
C GLN A 55 -8.69 -1.38 -29.18
N ARG A 56 -8.50 -1.00 -27.90
CA ARG A 56 -9.40 -0.06 -27.23
C ARG A 56 -9.46 1.29 -27.91
N LEU A 57 -8.38 1.80 -28.49
CA LEU A 57 -8.42 3.06 -29.25
C LEU A 57 -9.38 2.98 -30.45
N TRP A 58 -9.52 1.84 -31.08
CA TRP A 58 -10.54 1.64 -32.12
C TRP A 58 -11.94 1.40 -31.51
N GLU A 59 -12.06 0.65 -30.42
CA GLU A 59 -13.34 0.43 -29.71
C GLU A 59 -13.97 1.77 -29.27
N TYR A 60 -13.15 2.75 -28.89
CA TYR A 60 -13.59 4.10 -28.50
C TYR A 60 -13.57 5.13 -29.65
N ARG A 61 -13.53 4.69 -30.92
CA ARG A 61 -13.42 5.58 -32.08
C ARG A 61 -14.47 6.68 -32.16
N GLU A 62 -15.67 6.43 -31.65
CA GLU A 62 -16.78 7.39 -31.72
C GLU A 62 -16.62 8.59 -30.75
N VAL A 63 -15.79 8.43 -29.71
CA VAL A 63 -15.53 9.49 -28.72
C VAL A 63 -14.15 10.12 -28.87
N LEU A 64 -13.31 9.58 -29.75
CA LEU A 64 -11.98 10.12 -30.01
C LEU A 64 -12.01 11.10 -31.17
N SER A 65 -11.36 12.27 -30.97
CA SER A 65 -11.25 13.30 -32.06
C SER A 65 -10.46 12.83 -33.27
N VAL A 66 -9.48 11.91 -33.07
CA VAL A 66 -8.66 11.34 -34.14
C VAL A 66 -8.46 9.84 -33.87
N PRO A 67 -9.44 9.00 -34.20
CA PRO A 67 -9.38 7.56 -33.94
C PRO A 67 -8.45 6.83 -34.91
N LEU A 68 -8.20 5.55 -34.63
CA LEU A 68 -7.66 4.59 -35.58
C LEU A 68 -8.69 4.35 -36.69
N SER A 69 -8.23 4.21 -37.94
CA SER A 69 -9.08 3.94 -39.11
C SER A 69 -9.46 2.47 -39.28
N PHE A 70 -8.86 1.56 -38.52
CA PHE A 70 -9.04 0.12 -38.59
C PHE A 70 -8.99 -0.54 -37.24
N TYR A 71 -9.57 -1.74 -37.13
CA TYR A 71 -9.50 -2.55 -35.90
C TYR A 71 -8.21 -3.39 -35.90
N PRO A 72 -7.22 -3.10 -35.04
CA PRO A 72 -5.97 -3.83 -35.03
C PRO A 72 -6.19 -5.35 -34.93
N TRP A 73 -5.53 -6.08 -35.82
CA TRP A 73 -5.64 -7.56 -35.96
C TRP A 73 -7.09 -8.04 -36.13
N GLN A 74 -7.98 -7.23 -36.73
CA GLN A 74 -9.40 -7.55 -36.89
C GLN A 74 -10.09 -7.97 -35.57
N GLY A 75 -9.63 -7.46 -34.43
CA GLY A 75 -10.15 -7.79 -33.11
C GLY A 75 -9.63 -9.11 -32.52
N ALA A 76 -8.70 -9.78 -33.18
CA ALA A 76 -8.09 -11.00 -32.61
C ALA A 76 -7.52 -10.77 -31.21
N ASN A 77 -7.68 -11.77 -30.34
CA ASN A 77 -7.18 -11.63 -28.97
C ASN A 77 -5.67 -11.36 -28.93
N PRO A 78 -5.20 -10.31 -28.28
CA PRO A 78 -3.76 -9.98 -28.20
C PRO A 78 -2.88 -11.12 -27.69
N ARG A 79 -3.42 -12.04 -26.91
CA ARG A 79 -2.68 -13.26 -26.49
C ARG A 79 -2.37 -14.17 -27.68
N VAL A 80 -3.31 -14.32 -28.60
CA VAL A 80 -3.11 -15.10 -29.83
C VAL A 80 -2.09 -14.37 -30.72
N VAL A 81 -2.24 -13.06 -30.88
CA VAL A 81 -1.36 -12.21 -31.69
C VAL A 81 0.10 -12.23 -31.20
N THR A 82 0.33 -12.38 -29.88
CA THR A 82 1.67 -12.48 -29.29
C THR A 82 2.19 -13.91 -29.14
N GLY A 83 1.42 -14.93 -29.53
CA GLY A 83 1.75 -16.32 -29.27
C GLY A 83 1.75 -16.68 -27.77
N PHE A 84 1.15 -15.83 -26.92
CA PHE A 84 1.11 -16.08 -25.48
C PHE A 84 0.11 -17.18 -25.16
N GLN A 85 0.61 -18.38 -24.93
CA GLN A 85 -0.17 -19.48 -24.35
C GLN A 85 -0.07 -19.40 -22.82
N LYS A 86 -1.20 -19.22 -22.16
CA LYS A 86 -1.30 -19.48 -20.73
C LYS A 86 -1.28 -21.00 -20.56
N HIS A 87 -0.19 -21.56 -20.05
CA HIS A 87 -0.19 -22.94 -19.63
C HIS A 87 -1.29 -23.14 -18.58
N ARG A 88 -2.34 -23.88 -18.93
CA ARG A 88 -3.35 -24.35 -17.98
C ARG A 88 -2.64 -25.38 -17.09
N GLY A 89 -2.44 -25.05 -15.80
CA GLY A 89 -1.87 -25.98 -14.83
C GLY A 89 -0.59 -25.51 -14.13
N GLU A 90 0.02 -24.39 -14.53
CA GLU A 90 1.08 -23.78 -13.68
C GLU A 90 0.44 -23.20 -12.43
N GLU A 91 0.81 -23.72 -11.28
CA GLU A 91 0.54 -23.13 -9.97
C GLU A 91 0.99 -21.66 -9.92
N ASN A 92 0.42 -20.92 -9.00
CA ASN A 92 0.77 -19.52 -8.78
C ASN A 92 2.30 -19.39 -8.68
N LYS A 93 2.92 -18.65 -9.61
CA LYS A 93 4.38 -18.40 -9.61
C LYS A 93 4.83 -17.46 -8.49
N THR A 94 3.89 -16.94 -7.71
CA THR A 94 4.21 -16.10 -6.55
C THR A 94 4.60 -17.03 -5.40
N PRO A 95 5.85 -16.97 -4.92
CA PRO A 95 6.28 -17.79 -3.80
C PRO A 95 5.38 -17.52 -2.58
N VAL A 96 5.11 -18.54 -1.80
CA VAL A 96 4.50 -18.40 -0.49
C VAL A 96 5.58 -17.86 0.45
N ILE A 97 5.22 -16.91 1.32
CA ILE A 97 6.14 -16.44 2.35
C ILE A 97 6.42 -17.60 3.29
N PRO A 98 7.68 -17.98 3.53
CA PRO A 98 8.04 -19.06 4.45
C PRO A 98 7.46 -18.81 5.85
N ASP A 99 7.01 -19.88 6.51
CA ASP A 99 6.34 -19.79 7.80
C ASP A 99 7.22 -19.21 8.91
N ASP A 100 8.51 -19.48 8.88
CA ASP A 100 9.51 -18.95 9.81
C ASP A 100 9.64 -17.43 9.67
N ILE A 101 9.67 -16.90 8.45
CA ILE A 101 9.68 -15.44 8.19
C ILE A 101 8.37 -14.83 8.68
N LEU A 102 7.24 -15.45 8.32
CA LEU A 102 5.92 -14.94 8.66
C LEU A 102 5.67 -14.93 10.17
N ALA A 103 6.10 -15.98 10.87
CA ALA A 103 5.95 -16.10 12.32
C ALA A 103 6.76 -15.03 13.08
N VAL A 104 8.04 -14.85 12.73
CA VAL A 104 8.90 -13.83 13.36
C VAL A 104 8.40 -12.42 13.06
N MET A 105 8.07 -12.14 11.80
CA MET A 105 7.56 -10.84 11.39
C MET A 105 6.21 -10.52 12.03
N GLY A 106 5.33 -11.52 12.13
CA GLY A 106 4.03 -11.42 12.79
C GLY A 106 4.16 -11.18 14.30
N LYS A 107 5.09 -11.88 14.98
CA LYS A 107 5.40 -11.65 16.41
C LYS A 107 5.80 -10.19 16.65
N HIS A 108 6.72 -9.66 15.86
CA HIS A 108 7.13 -8.26 15.98
C HIS A 108 5.98 -7.29 15.68
N ALA A 109 5.15 -7.58 14.67
CA ALA A 109 4.01 -6.73 14.34
C ALA A 109 2.97 -6.69 15.48
N ILE A 110 2.66 -7.84 16.09
CA ILE A 110 1.76 -7.91 17.25
C ILE A 110 2.35 -7.14 18.43
N ARG A 111 3.66 -7.26 18.72
CA ARG A 111 4.31 -6.47 19.80
C ARG A 111 4.21 -4.96 19.55
N TYR A 112 4.39 -4.53 18.31
CA TYR A 112 4.21 -3.12 17.95
C TYR A 112 2.80 -2.63 18.24
N ILE A 113 1.79 -3.44 17.95
CA ILE A 113 0.39 -3.11 18.15
C ILE A 113 0.01 -3.13 19.62
N ASP A 114 0.37 -4.19 20.33
CA ASP A 114 -0.13 -4.42 21.69
C ASP A 114 0.65 -3.61 22.74
N ILE A 115 1.93 -3.34 22.51
CA ILE A 115 2.82 -2.78 23.52
C ILE A 115 3.32 -1.40 23.08
N PHE A 116 4.03 -1.30 21.95
CA PHE A 116 4.77 -0.10 21.57
C PHE A 116 3.90 1.01 21.00
N SER A 117 2.73 0.65 20.46
CA SER A 117 1.78 1.61 19.87
C SER A 117 1.36 2.69 20.86
N GLN A 118 1.25 2.35 22.15
CA GLN A 118 0.82 3.26 23.21
C GLN A 118 1.75 4.47 23.31
N ASP A 119 3.08 4.25 23.25
CA ASP A 119 4.06 5.33 23.32
C ASP A 119 4.01 6.20 22.07
N ILE A 120 3.85 5.57 20.89
CA ILE A 120 3.80 6.27 19.62
C ILE A 120 2.54 7.15 19.54
N ILE A 121 1.38 6.61 19.90
CA ILE A 121 0.09 7.32 19.89
C ILE A 121 0.09 8.44 20.94
N ARG A 122 0.54 8.14 22.16
CA ARG A 122 0.65 9.13 23.26
C ARG A 122 1.51 10.33 22.86
N LEU A 123 2.69 10.08 22.28
CA LEU A 123 3.57 11.15 21.85
C LEU A 123 2.93 11.95 20.69
N ARG A 124 2.31 11.28 19.70
CA ARG A 124 1.61 11.97 18.62
C ARG A 124 0.50 12.86 19.15
N THR A 125 -0.37 12.36 20.00
CA THR A 125 -1.45 13.13 20.61
C THR A 125 -0.89 14.39 21.27
N ARG A 126 0.14 14.25 22.09
CA ARG A 126 0.75 15.40 22.77
C ARG A 126 1.34 16.44 21.80
N LEU A 127 1.98 15.99 20.72
CA LEU A 127 2.52 16.90 19.69
C LEU A 127 1.39 17.64 18.96
N GLU A 128 0.27 16.99 18.71
CA GLU A 128 -0.88 17.66 18.06
C GLU A 128 -1.59 18.63 19.00
N ASP A 129 -1.74 18.30 20.28
CA ASP A 129 -2.26 19.24 21.28
C ASP A 129 -1.44 20.51 21.30
N MET A 130 -0.11 20.38 21.39
CA MET A 130 0.81 21.51 21.35
C MET A 130 0.73 22.29 20.03
N ARG A 131 0.53 21.59 18.92
CA ARG A 131 0.30 22.24 17.62
C ARG A 131 -0.96 23.09 17.63
N CYS A 132 -2.06 22.55 18.15
CA CYS A 132 -3.32 23.27 18.28
C CYS A 132 -3.19 24.49 19.21
N GLU A 133 -2.55 24.34 20.37
CA GLU A 133 -2.27 25.44 21.31
C GLU A 133 -1.50 26.59 20.63
N ARG A 134 -0.42 26.26 19.89
CA ARG A 134 0.41 27.25 19.19
C ARG A 134 -0.30 27.95 18.05
N LEU A 135 -1.13 27.21 17.30
CA LEU A 135 -1.96 27.79 16.25
C LEU A 135 -3.03 28.74 16.84
N ALA A 136 -3.61 28.38 17.98
CA ALA A 136 -4.59 29.23 18.68
C ALA A 136 -3.97 30.55 19.18
N LEU A 137 -2.65 30.57 19.46
CA LEU A 137 -1.88 31.79 19.77
C LEU A 137 -1.53 32.62 18.53
N GLY A 138 -2.06 32.29 17.35
CA GLY A 138 -1.85 33.05 16.11
C GLY A 138 -0.52 32.78 15.39
N LEU A 139 0.25 31.77 15.81
CA LEU A 139 1.50 31.41 15.13
C LEU A 139 1.21 30.76 13.76
N SER A 140 2.00 31.10 12.76
CA SER A 140 1.86 30.48 11.44
C SER A 140 2.19 28.97 11.46
N ARG A 141 1.52 28.18 10.61
CA ARG A 141 1.76 26.72 10.48
C ARG A 141 3.24 26.39 10.28
N LYS A 142 3.95 27.18 9.47
CA LYS A 142 5.38 26.99 9.19
C LYS A 142 6.22 27.17 10.45
N ARG A 143 5.95 28.21 11.26
CA ARG A 143 6.64 28.49 12.50
C ARG A 143 6.38 27.39 13.54
N VAL A 144 5.13 26.99 13.71
CA VAL A 144 4.75 25.88 14.62
C VAL A 144 5.46 24.59 14.24
N GLN A 145 5.49 24.24 12.94
CA GLN A 145 6.20 23.04 12.49
C GLN A 145 7.70 23.11 12.80
N SER A 146 8.35 24.25 12.53
CA SER A 146 9.77 24.44 12.83
C SER A 146 10.07 24.35 14.33
N GLU A 147 9.21 24.92 15.19
CA GLU A 147 9.35 24.81 16.64
C GLU A 147 9.22 23.39 17.14
N ILE A 148 8.24 22.61 16.61
CA ILE A 148 8.05 21.19 16.95
C ILE A 148 9.28 20.38 16.54
N ASP A 149 9.76 20.54 15.30
CA ASP A 149 10.85 19.73 14.75
C ASP A 149 12.18 19.94 15.51
N TRP A 150 12.46 21.15 16.00
CA TRP A 150 13.77 21.50 16.54
C TRP A 150 13.84 21.67 18.07
N HIS A 151 12.84 22.32 18.69
CA HIS A 151 12.92 22.69 20.10
C HIS A 151 12.01 21.85 20.99
N ILE A 152 10.77 21.68 20.59
CA ILE A 152 9.75 21.06 21.42
C ILE A 152 9.96 19.55 21.51
N PHE A 153 10.20 18.92 20.37
CA PHE A 153 10.35 17.47 20.31
C PHE A 153 11.49 16.97 21.21
N ARG A 154 12.69 17.55 21.09
CA ARG A 154 13.85 17.18 21.92
C ARG A 154 13.63 17.38 23.41
N ARG A 155 13.00 18.49 23.77
CA ARG A 155 12.72 18.80 25.18
C ARG A 155 11.69 17.83 25.75
N PHE A 156 10.70 17.47 24.95
CA PHE A 156 9.62 16.60 25.36
C PHE A 156 10.06 15.15 25.52
N THR A 157 10.89 14.66 24.60
CA THR A 157 11.33 13.25 24.58
C THR A 157 12.42 12.98 25.63
N LYS A 158 13.13 13.99 26.10
CA LYS A 158 14.25 13.81 27.05
C LYS A 158 13.87 13.04 28.33
N ASN A 159 12.64 13.23 28.81
CA ASN A 159 12.14 12.60 30.04
C ASN A 159 10.96 11.64 29.77
N LEU A 160 10.81 11.19 28.55
CA LEU A 160 9.71 10.28 28.19
C LEU A 160 10.04 8.87 28.67
N ALA A 161 9.27 8.38 29.64
CA ALA A 161 9.30 6.97 30.00
C ALA A 161 8.63 6.15 28.90
N LEU A 162 9.40 5.28 28.28
CA LEU A 162 8.90 4.34 27.28
C LEU A 162 8.49 3.02 27.96
N THR A 163 7.50 2.37 27.37
CA THR A 163 7.01 1.07 27.83
C THR A 163 8.16 0.05 27.82
N PRO A 164 8.31 -0.78 28.88
CA PRO A 164 9.31 -1.82 28.88
C PRO A 164 8.97 -2.91 27.85
N ASP A 165 9.99 -3.45 27.24
CA ASP A 165 9.91 -4.66 26.41
C ASP A 165 9.69 -5.86 27.34
N PRO A 166 8.64 -6.68 27.15
CA PRO A 166 8.35 -7.81 28.02
C PRO A 166 9.45 -8.88 28.12
N ASP A 167 10.30 -8.99 27.08
CA ASP A 167 11.37 -10.01 27.06
C ASP A 167 12.62 -9.53 27.80
N THR A 168 12.82 -8.22 27.99
CA THR A 168 14.05 -7.65 28.56
C THR A 168 13.82 -6.79 29.80
N ASP A 169 12.59 -6.42 30.08
CA ASP A 169 12.17 -5.45 31.13
C ASP A 169 12.88 -4.08 30.99
N GLN A 170 13.45 -3.80 29.83
CA GLN A 170 14.07 -2.52 29.49
C GLN A 170 13.16 -1.73 28.54
N PRO A 171 13.29 -0.39 28.48
CA PRO A 171 12.60 0.37 27.45
C PRO A 171 12.80 -0.24 26.08
N TRP A 172 11.72 -0.48 25.34
CA TRP A 172 11.76 -1.20 24.07
C TRP A 172 12.67 -0.57 22.99
N ARG A 173 13.06 0.69 23.21
CA ARG A 173 14.03 1.40 22.41
C ARG A 173 14.65 2.59 23.17
N LYS A 174 15.69 3.17 22.60
CA LYS A 174 16.17 4.48 23.02
C LYS A 174 15.16 5.56 22.63
N VAL A 175 15.05 6.58 23.46
CA VAL A 175 14.21 7.75 23.17
C VAL A 175 14.60 8.37 21.82
N TRP A 176 13.61 8.80 21.08
CA TRP A 176 13.83 9.46 19.78
C TRP A 176 14.63 10.76 19.95
N SER A 177 15.71 10.88 19.21
CA SER A 177 16.59 12.07 19.23
C SER A 177 16.12 13.15 18.26
N ALA A 178 15.36 12.76 17.21
CA ALA A 178 14.85 13.64 16.19
C ALA A 178 13.41 13.30 15.80
N TYR A 179 12.64 14.32 15.39
CA TYR A 179 11.28 14.16 14.92
C TYR A 179 11.17 13.21 13.70
N SER A 180 12.20 13.18 12.85
CA SER A 180 12.26 12.26 11.72
C SER A 180 12.31 10.78 12.12
N GLU A 181 12.96 10.46 13.25
CA GLU A 181 13.00 9.11 13.82
C GLU A 181 11.60 8.71 14.33
N PHE A 182 10.94 9.62 15.05
CA PHE A 182 9.57 9.40 15.48
C PHE A 182 8.62 9.18 14.31
N ARG A 183 8.75 9.96 13.24
CA ARG A 183 7.98 9.79 11.98
C ARG A 183 8.29 8.46 11.30
N HIS A 184 9.48 7.92 11.49
CA HIS A 184 9.81 6.57 11.03
C HIS A 184 9.02 5.53 11.83
N GLU A 185 8.96 5.67 13.15
CA GLU A 185 8.18 4.75 14.01
C GLU A 185 6.68 4.74 13.68
N GLU A 186 6.09 5.88 13.39
CA GLU A 186 4.70 5.93 12.94
C GLU A 186 4.47 5.09 11.67
N ARG A 187 5.42 5.13 10.73
CA ARG A 187 5.37 4.28 9.53
C ARG A 187 5.52 2.81 9.85
N MET A 188 6.35 2.48 10.85
CA MET A 188 6.52 1.09 11.32
C MET A 188 5.24 0.60 11.99
N LEU A 189 4.57 1.41 12.79
CA LEU A 189 3.27 1.07 13.37
C LEU A 189 2.20 0.84 12.29
N ILE A 190 2.16 1.68 11.26
CA ILE A 190 1.26 1.48 10.10
C ILE A 190 1.56 0.15 9.40
N ALA A 191 2.83 -0.18 9.19
CA ALA A 191 3.24 -1.45 8.60
C ALA A 191 2.85 -2.64 9.47
N ALA A 192 3.09 -2.56 10.77
CA ALA A 192 2.71 -3.60 11.73
C ALA A 192 1.20 -3.89 11.71
N CYS A 193 0.37 -2.83 11.75
CA CYS A 193 -1.08 -2.99 11.65
C CYS A 193 -1.49 -3.63 10.32
N TYR A 194 -0.89 -3.21 9.21
CA TYR A 194 -1.17 -3.79 7.91
C TYR A 194 -0.78 -5.28 7.84
N ILE A 195 0.40 -5.65 8.36
CA ILE A 195 0.90 -7.03 8.36
C ILE A 195 -0.08 -7.95 9.11
N VAL A 196 -0.51 -7.57 10.30
CA VAL A 196 -1.45 -8.36 11.10
C VAL A 196 -2.79 -8.50 10.41
N VAL A 197 -3.32 -7.42 9.83
CA VAL A 197 -4.57 -7.46 9.08
C VAL A 197 -4.44 -8.35 7.85
N ALA A 198 -3.39 -8.21 7.05
CA ALA A 198 -3.19 -8.99 5.83
C ALA A 198 -3.00 -10.48 6.14
N TRP A 199 -2.19 -10.79 7.15
CA TRP A 199 -1.87 -12.16 7.55
C TRP A 199 -3.09 -12.90 8.07
N LEU A 200 -3.85 -12.30 9.00
CA LEU A 200 -4.88 -13.01 9.75
C LEU A 200 -6.30 -12.84 9.20
N SER A 201 -6.51 -12.01 8.17
CA SER A 201 -7.83 -11.85 7.54
C SER A 201 -7.93 -12.43 6.14
N GLY A 202 -6.81 -12.66 5.46
CA GLY A 202 -6.77 -13.07 4.05
C GLY A 202 -7.33 -12.02 3.07
N MET A 203 -7.59 -10.79 3.53
CA MET A 203 -8.08 -9.70 2.68
C MET A 203 -7.02 -9.27 1.66
N ARG A 204 -7.45 -8.86 0.48
CA ARG A 204 -6.55 -8.28 -0.52
C ARG A 204 -6.10 -6.88 -0.14
N VAL A 205 -4.93 -6.48 -0.62
CA VAL A 205 -4.37 -5.14 -0.35
C VAL A 205 -5.36 -4.00 -0.63
N SER A 206 -6.10 -4.05 -1.73
CA SER A 206 -7.10 -3.03 -2.07
C SER A 206 -8.28 -3.00 -1.09
N GLU A 207 -8.65 -4.14 -0.55
CA GLU A 207 -9.72 -4.30 0.43
C GLU A 207 -9.28 -3.75 1.80
N ILE A 208 -8.04 -4.07 2.23
CA ILE A 208 -7.46 -3.54 3.46
C ILE A 208 -7.31 -2.02 3.41
N LEU A 209 -6.76 -1.49 2.31
CA LEU A 209 -6.55 -0.05 2.16
C LEU A 209 -7.86 0.75 2.00
N ALA A 210 -8.98 0.08 1.74
CA ALA A 210 -10.31 0.68 1.68
C ALA A 210 -11.07 0.65 3.03
N ILE A 211 -10.50 0.04 4.08
CA ILE A 211 -11.13 0.01 5.40
C ILE A 211 -11.25 1.43 5.94
N ARG A 212 -12.43 1.75 6.46
CA ARG A 212 -12.77 3.06 7.01
C ARG A 212 -12.84 3.00 8.53
N ASP A 213 -12.87 4.15 9.15
CA ASP A 213 -13.12 4.25 10.59
C ASP A 213 -14.48 3.61 10.97
N ALA A 214 -14.57 3.07 12.18
CA ALA A 214 -15.77 2.38 12.69
C ALA A 214 -16.25 1.19 11.82
N SER A 215 -15.39 0.62 10.97
CA SER A 215 -15.75 -0.53 10.13
C SER A 215 -15.79 -1.86 10.88
N VAL A 216 -15.25 -1.93 12.10
CA VAL A 216 -15.29 -3.14 12.94
C VAL A 216 -16.61 -3.19 13.71
N VAL A 217 -17.32 -4.29 13.55
CA VAL A 217 -18.61 -4.55 14.23
C VAL A 217 -18.59 -5.92 14.90
N SER A 218 -19.37 -6.09 15.96
CA SER A 218 -19.63 -7.39 16.57
C SER A 218 -21.08 -7.78 16.26
N GLU A 219 -21.27 -8.92 15.62
CA GLU A 219 -22.59 -9.44 15.26
C GLU A 219 -22.71 -10.89 15.73
N LYS A 220 -23.92 -11.29 16.17
CA LYS A 220 -24.18 -12.70 16.50
C LYS A 220 -24.12 -13.56 15.24
N GLY A 221 -23.33 -14.61 15.28
CA GLY A 221 -23.26 -15.62 14.24
C GLY A 221 -24.44 -16.60 14.28
N PRO A 222 -24.52 -17.55 13.32
CA PRO A 222 -25.53 -18.61 13.32
C PRO A 222 -25.45 -19.51 14.56
N ASP A 223 -24.29 -19.58 15.20
CA ASP A 223 -23.99 -20.30 16.43
C ASP A 223 -24.40 -19.54 17.71
N GLY A 224 -24.99 -18.35 17.58
CA GLY A 224 -25.38 -17.47 18.67
C GLY A 224 -24.22 -16.73 19.33
N GLN A 225 -22.96 -16.99 18.93
CA GLN A 225 -21.77 -16.34 19.49
C GLN A 225 -21.47 -15.01 18.80
N PRO A 226 -20.86 -14.07 19.53
CA PRO A 226 -20.44 -12.82 18.92
C PRO A 226 -19.23 -13.02 18.00
N HIS A 227 -19.38 -12.72 16.72
CA HIS A 227 -18.31 -12.73 15.75
C HIS A 227 -17.86 -11.31 15.43
N LEU A 228 -16.56 -11.07 15.48
CA LEU A 228 -15.97 -9.81 15.03
C LEU A 228 -15.95 -9.79 13.50
N LYS A 229 -16.39 -8.71 12.92
CA LYS A 229 -16.45 -8.52 11.46
C LYS A 229 -15.90 -7.15 11.10
N VAL A 230 -15.29 -7.05 9.90
CA VAL A 230 -14.85 -5.77 9.31
C VAL A 230 -15.58 -5.55 8.00
N LYS A 231 -16.11 -4.33 7.82
CA LYS A 231 -16.74 -3.88 6.57
C LYS A 231 -15.71 -3.16 5.70
N SER A 232 -15.61 -3.57 4.43
CA SER A 232 -14.74 -2.89 3.46
C SER A 232 -15.34 -2.96 2.05
N THR A 233 -14.51 -2.72 1.03
CA THR A 233 -14.94 -2.70 -0.37
C THR A 233 -14.20 -3.76 -1.17
N LEU A 234 -14.94 -4.65 -1.79
CA LEU A 234 -14.44 -5.65 -2.73
C LEU A 234 -14.36 -5.04 -4.13
N PHE A 235 -13.20 -5.12 -4.79
CA PHE A 235 -12.97 -4.57 -6.13
C PHE A 235 -12.74 -5.65 -7.20
N LYS A 236 -12.10 -6.75 -6.84
CA LYS A 236 -11.70 -7.77 -7.82
C LYS A 236 -12.88 -8.63 -8.22
N GLY A 237 -13.15 -8.71 -9.53
CA GLY A 237 -14.25 -9.49 -10.08
C GLY A 237 -15.61 -8.79 -10.01
N ILE A 238 -15.61 -7.49 -9.66
CA ILE A 238 -16.82 -6.66 -9.60
C ILE A 238 -16.82 -5.73 -10.82
N PRO A 239 -17.94 -5.67 -11.59
CA PRO A 239 -18.06 -4.78 -12.76
C PRO A 239 -18.02 -3.29 -12.39
N GLU A 240 -18.58 -2.93 -11.24
CA GLU A 240 -18.72 -1.56 -10.78
C GLU A 240 -17.35 -0.98 -10.36
N PRO A 241 -16.91 0.16 -10.92
CA PRO A 241 -15.64 0.79 -10.59
C PRO A 241 -15.49 1.17 -9.12
N GLN A 242 -16.61 1.50 -8.44
CA GLN A 242 -16.64 1.83 -7.01
C GLN A 242 -16.53 0.60 -6.11
N GLY A 243 -16.59 -0.62 -6.70
CA GLY A 243 -16.61 -1.88 -5.98
C GLY A 243 -17.92 -2.13 -5.22
N ARG A 244 -17.98 -3.26 -4.52
CA ARG A 244 -19.12 -3.67 -3.69
C ARG A 244 -18.75 -3.70 -2.22
N LYS A 245 -19.66 -3.26 -1.34
CA LYS A 245 -19.49 -3.43 0.11
C LYS A 245 -19.55 -4.90 0.46
N GLU A 246 -18.61 -5.31 1.28
CA GLU A 246 -18.47 -6.69 1.73
C GLU A 246 -18.03 -6.73 3.18
N THR A 247 -18.20 -7.90 3.83
CA THR A 247 -17.90 -8.10 5.24
C THR A 247 -17.02 -9.33 5.42
N TRP A 248 -15.95 -9.20 6.18
CA TRP A 248 -15.03 -10.29 6.52
C TRP A 248 -15.13 -10.61 8.01
N VAL A 249 -15.20 -11.88 8.37
CA VAL A 249 -15.02 -12.33 9.75
C VAL A 249 -13.54 -12.18 10.10
N ILE A 250 -13.26 -11.63 11.28
CA ILE A 250 -11.90 -11.35 11.74
C ILE A 250 -11.67 -11.88 13.14
N VAL A 251 -10.40 -12.10 13.47
CA VAL A 251 -9.96 -12.51 14.81
C VAL A 251 -9.59 -11.30 15.67
N PRO A 252 -9.57 -11.42 17.01
CA PRO A 252 -9.29 -10.31 17.90
C PRO A 252 -8.01 -9.52 17.60
N PRO A 253 -6.86 -10.13 17.23
CA PRO A 253 -5.67 -9.38 16.86
C PRO A 253 -5.87 -8.44 15.67
N VAL A 254 -6.70 -8.83 14.69
CA VAL A 254 -7.05 -7.96 13.54
C VAL A 254 -7.89 -6.77 14.01
N ALA A 255 -8.88 -7.01 14.88
CA ALA A 255 -9.69 -5.93 15.43
C ALA A 255 -8.84 -4.93 16.23
N ASN A 256 -7.87 -5.44 17.02
CA ASN A 256 -6.92 -4.60 17.76
C ASN A 256 -6.02 -3.80 16.81
N ALA A 257 -5.48 -4.42 15.77
CA ALA A 257 -4.70 -3.73 14.75
C ALA A 257 -5.50 -2.59 14.06
N LEU A 258 -6.76 -2.85 13.72
CA LEU A 258 -7.64 -1.84 13.11
C LEU A 258 -7.96 -0.69 14.07
N LYS A 259 -8.19 -0.98 15.35
CA LYS A 259 -8.37 0.03 16.40
C LYS A 259 -7.10 0.87 16.58
N THR A 260 -5.95 0.23 16.62
CA THR A 260 -4.64 0.90 16.79
C THR A 260 -4.32 1.81 15.62
N ILE A 261 -4.49 1.36 14.36
CA ILE A 261 -4.24 2.22 13.20
C ILE A 261 -5.25 3.37 13.12
N ALA A 262 -6.50 3.15 13.50
CA ALA A 262 -7.50 4.21 13.56
C ALA A 262 -7.11 5.29 14.58
N ALA A 263 -6.60 4.92 15.75
CA ALA A 263 -6.09 5.86 16.75
C ALA A 263 -4.82 6.57 16.28
N ALA A 264 -3.86 5.84 15.72
CA ALA A 264 -2.58 6.38 15.26
C ALA A 264 -2.73 7.38 14.10
N THR A 265 -3.78 7.26 13.30
CA THR A 265 -4.00 8.10 12.11
C THR A 265 -5.13 9.12 12.25
N ILE A 266 -5.72 9.25 13.43
CA ILE A 266 -6.85 10.16 13.68
C ILE A 266 -6.53 11.61 13.25
N TRP A 267 -5.32 12.07 13.52
CA TRP A 267 -4.85 13.42 13.21
C TRP A 267 -4.61 13.67 11.72
N TYR A 268 -4.58 12.63 10.92
CA TYR A 268 -4.35 12.68 9.47
C TYR A 268 -5.65 12.55 8.66
N ARG A 269 -6.79 12.36 9.33
CA ARG A 269 -8.09 12.25 8.68
C ARG A 269 -8.77 13.61 8.58
N SER A 270 -9.44 13.85 7.45
CA SER A 270 -10.16 15.09 7.19
C SER A 270 -11.61 15.01 7.66
N SER A 271 -12.17 13.79 7.72
CA SER A 271 -13.56 13.56 8.11
C SER A 271 -13.76 12.21 8.79
N PRO A 272 -14.78 12.07 9.65
CA PRO A 272 -15.26 10.77 10.10
C PRO A 272 -15.60 9.88 8.89
N GLY A 273 -15.21 8.62 8.93
CA GLY A 273 -15.47 7.70 7.82
C GLY A 273 -14.41 7.72 6.69
N ASP A 274 -13.35 8.49 6.84
CA ASP A 274 -12.17 8.39 5.99
C ASP A 274 -11.49 7.02 6.14
N VAL A 275 -10.73 6.61 5.11
CA VAL A 275 -9.90 5.39 5.21
C VAL A 275 -8.85 5.55 6.31
N ILE A 276 -8.60 4.48 7.06
CA ILE A 276 -7.69 4.52 8.21
C ILE A 276 -6.22 4.35 7.83
N PHE A 277 -5.92 3.65 6.73
CA PHE A 277 -4.54 3.51 6.23
C PHE A 277 -4.12 4.75 5.45
N ARG A 278 -3.53 5.71 6.16
CA ARG A 278 -3.08 7.01 5.62
C ARG A 278 -1.63 7.30 5.96
N ASN A 279 -0.99 8.10 5.13
CA ASN A 279 0.29 8.69 5.45
C ASN A 279 0.11 9.96 6.32
N SER A 280 1.21 10.47 6.81
CA SER A 280 1.24 11.68 7.65
C SER A 280 0.91 13.00 6.94
N MET A 281 0.70 12.97 5.62
CA MET A 281 0.15 14.09 4.85
C MET A 281 -1.37 13.95 4.66
N GLY A 282 -2.01 13.01 5.34
CA GLY A 282 -3.44 12.75 5.23
C GLY A 282 -3.89 12.05 3.94
N GLN A 283 -2.97 11.57 3.12
CA GLN A 283 -3.30 10.89 1.88
C GLN A 283 -3.50 9.38 2.10
N PRO A 284 -4.52 8.76 1.49
CA PRO A 284 -4.68 7.31 1.48
C PRO A 284 -3.42 6.60 0.98
N LEU A 285 -3.03 5.52 1.64
CA LEU A 285 -1.89 4.72 1.21
C LEU A 285 -2.20 3.99 -0.10
N LYS A 286 -1.17 3.85 -0.93
CA LYS A 286 -1.20 3.06 -2.17
C LYS A 286 -0.38 1.78 -1.97
N THR A 287 -0.69 0.73 -2.75
CA THR A 287 0.00 -0.57 -2.69
C THR A 287 1.52 -0.45 -2.71
N GLY A 288 2.08 0.35 -3.62
CA GLY A 288 3.54 0.52 -3.68
C GLY A 288 4.16 1.17 -2.44
N VAL A 289 3.39 2.01 -1.72
CA VAL A 289 3.85 2.65 -0.48
C VAL A 289 3.81 1.65 0.67
N ILE A 290 2.73 0.86 0.79
CA ILE A 290 2.64 -0.13 1.88
C ILE A 290 3.68 -1.23 1.70
N ASN A 291 3.96 -1.69 0.49
CA ASN A 291 5.04 -2.64 0.24
C ASN A 291 6.41 -2.09 0.69
N LYS A 292 6.67 -0.80 0.44
CA LYS A 292 7.88 -0.15 0.96
C LYS A 292 7.90 -0.13 2.49
N TYR A 293 6.76 0.13 3.14
CA TYR A 293 6.68 0.16 4.60
C TYR A 293 6.90 -1.23 5.21
N ILE A 294 6.40 -2.30 4.59
CA ILE A 294 6.63 -3.69 5.02
C ILE A 294 8.14 -4.03 4.99
N ASN A 295 8.82 -3.69 3.88
CA ASN A 295 10.27 -3.91 3.78
C ASN A 295 11.05 -3.10 4.81
N LEU A 296 10.69 -1.84 5.02
CA LEU A 296 11.30 -1.01 6.07
C LEU A 296 11.05 -1.56 7.47
N PHE A 297 9.86 -2.12 7.71
CA PHE A 297 9.51 -2.75 8.99
C PHE A 297 10.38 -3.97 9.25
N ARG A 298 10.55 -4.86 8.27
CA ARG A 298 11.43 -6.02 8.36
C ARG A 298 12.86 -5.61 8.77
N ASP A 299 13.43 -4.65 8.07
CA ASP A 299 14.80 -4.21 8.31
C ASP A 299 14.93 -3.50 9.68
N HIS A 300 13.91 -2.73 10.04
CA HIS A 300 13.84 -2.00 11.30
C HIS A 300 13.76 -2.94 12.52
N VAL A 301 12.85 -3.92 12.52
CA VAL A 301 12.71 -4.85 13.65
C VAL A 301 13.92 -5.77 13.79
N THR A 302 14.57 -6.14 12.68
CA THR A 302 15.84 -6.88 12.71
C THR A 302 16.95 -6.08 13.38
N THR A 303 16.99 -4.77 13.16
CA THR A 303 17.97 -3.88 13.80
C THR A 303 17.62 -3.62 15.28
N LEU A 304 16.34 -3.44 15.59
CA LEU A 304 15.87 -3.11 16.93
C LEU A 304 15.93 -4.31 17.87
N PHE A 305 15.68 -5.51 17.35
CA PHE A 305 15.66 -6.77 18.09
C PHE A 305 16.63 -7.80 17.48
N PRO A 306 17.94 -7.59 17.61
CA PRO A 306 18.95 -8.43 16.95
C PRO A 306 18.97 -9.89 17.45
N SER A 307 18.41 -10.16 18.63
CA SER A 307 18.22 -11.53 19.15
C SER A 307 17.12 -12.30 18.42
N TYR A 308 16.28 -11.62 17.66
CA TYR A 308 15.14 -12.16 16.91
C TYR A 308 15.04 -11.53 15.51
N PRO A 309 16.06 -11.69 14.66
CA PRO A 309 16.06 -11.09 13.34
C PRO A 309 15.02 -11.77 12.44
N VAL A 310 14.38 -10.98 11.58
CA VAL A 310 13.56 -11.53 10.51
C VAL A 310 14.50 -12.09 9.44
N PRO A 311 14.38 -13.38 9.07
CA PRO A 311 15.22 -13.96 8.02
C PRO A 311 15.13 -13.16 6.71
N PRO A 312 16.22 -13.08 5.92
CA PRO A 312 16.15 -12.46 4.60
C PRO A 312 15.21 -13.28 3.72
N GLY A 313 14.29 -12.60 3.03
CA GLY A 313 13.51 -13.23 1.97
C GLY A 313 14.39 -13.46 0.75
N GLU A 314 14.20 -14.59 0.06
CA GLU A 314 14.83 -14.90 -1.23
C GLU A 314 14.31 -13.98 -2.37
#